data_d218aeb7aac55221766a35fe42220b82
#
_entry.id   d218aeb7aac55221766a35fe42220b82
#
_cell.length_a   1.000
_cell.length_b   1.000
_cell.length_c   1.000
_cell.angle_alpha   90.00
_cell.angle_beta   90.00
_cell.angle_gamma   90.00
#
_symmetry.space_group_name_H-M   'P 1'
#
loop_
_entity.id
_entity.type
_entity.pdbx_description
1 polymer ?
#
loop_
_entity_poly.entity_id
_entity_poly.type
_entity_poly.pdbx_seq_one_letter_code
_entity_poly.pdbx_strand_id
1 'polypeptide(L)'
;MARESTEHAPARRVCAHCGGRLRRDNTNTLCDPCQRSTHTVELLAPVLPLDFWAEPEMRQALADHDLGTVSQLYRARTPIRRQHMVAELVGFSQAHVSRIERGLCEIRLDTVLRFVQGLRIPPHLVDPIGIPYLDGSTAPELPTTVLTHAGHEVGDNMRRRSVLKGLTGAAALVGFSLAGEEDEEALASDEFGRVGEAHAAQLEDAPKHLYNLDYRYGGDTLCDQAAAQLRRANKLLNRGQYSEKVGHRLQVATGELGICAGWLAFDAGRQDQARYCYTEALAAARMANDLGLEVHALANMSMQAVALDRPREGLHMAQAAQRVARDWSTPTLDALLAMREARAWAKLNDGPAARLAMVRARDAFERRTEDEEKPVWIAFFDDIELAGNEGMCELDTGRANKAASFLELARGNQREGMVRNKSLYTVRLAFATLARRDVTHAIEIGEEALGMVVNEVTSTRTLNELRAFRRQLAQVSTSAAARSFMARFDSTVVA
;
A
#
# COMPACT_ATOMS: atom_id res chain seq x y z
N MET A 1 65.01 -59.61 -1.75
CA MET A 1 63.62 -59.69 -2.20
C MET A 1 62.75 -59.15 -1.11
N ALA A 2 62.47 -57.83 -1.13
CA ALA A 2 61.59 -57.17 -0.20
C ALA A 2 60.34 -56.82 -1.00
N ARG A 3 59.13 -57.26 -0.56
CA ARG A 3 57.83 -56.90 -1.13
C ARG A 3 57.34 -55.66 -0.40
N GLU A 4 57.26 -54.55 -1.11
CA GLU A 4 56.57 -53.35 -0.65
C GLU A 4 55.07 -53.61 -0.74
N SER A 5 54.42 -53.58 0.43
CA SER A 5 52.97 -53.54 0.56
C SER A 5 52.54 -52.11 0.48
N THR A 6 51.97 -51.68 -0.66
CA THR A 6 51.28 -50.39 -0.80
C THR A 6 49.90 -50.47 -0.14
N GLU A 7 49.77 -49.94 1.07
CA GLU A 7 48.51 -49.69 1.72
C GLU A 7 47.77 -48.56 0.96
N HIS A 8 46.69 -48.93 0.30
CA HIS A 8 45.77 -47.96 -0.29
C HIS A 8 44.97 -47.23 0.83
N ALA A 9 45.26 -45.96 1.04
CA ALA A 9 44.40 -45.10 1.90
C ALA A 9 42.96 -45.11 1.40
N PRO A 10 41.94 -45.31 2.26
CA PRO A 10 40.54 -45.33 1.84
C PRO A 10 40.12 -43.98 1.24
N ALA A 11 39.48 -44.03 0.07
CA ALA A 11 39.01 -42.86 -0.64
C ALA A 11 38.14 -41.99 0.27
N ARG A 12 38.45 -40.67 0.33
CA ARG A 12 37.74 -39.70 1.15
C ARG A 12 36.34 -39.53 0.63
N ARG A 13 35.31 -39.91 1.40
CA ARG A 13 33.90 -39.74 1.06
C ARG A 13 33.50 -38.29 1.23
N VAL A 14 32.85 -37.72 0.22
CA VAL A 14 32.30 -36.35 0.21
C VAL A 14 30.80 -36.35 -0.01
N CYS A 15 30.10 -35.37 0.51
CA CYS A 15 28.68 -35.19 0.35
C CYS A 15 28.33 -34.91 -1.12
N ALA A 16 27.41 -35.66 -1.69
CA ALA A 16 26.99 -35.53 -3.08
C ALA A 16 26.30 -34.19 -3.40
N HIS A 17 25.79 -33.48 -2.38
CA HIS A 17 25.08 -32.21 -2.57
C HIS A 17 25.99 -30.98 -2.39
N CYS A 18 26.77 -30.89 -1.29
CA CYS A 18 27.59 -29.71 -0.97
C CYS A 18 29.09 -29.90 -1.13
N GLY A 19 29.56 -31.08 -1.50
CA GLY A 19 30.98 -31.40 -1.61
C GLY A 19 31.77 -31.47 -0.27
N GLY A 20 31.11 -31.21 0.85
CA GLY A 20 31.69 -31.23 2.17
C GLY A 20 32.06 -32.63 2.63
N ARG A 21 33.12 -32.76 3.46
CA ARG A 21 33.64 -34.04 3.96
C ARG A 21 32.61 -34.76 4.84
N LEU A 22 32.27 -35.99 4.51
CA LEU A 22 31.41 -36.84 5.34
C LEU A 22 32.19 -37.33 6.57
N ARG A 23 31.51 -37.37 7.71
CA ARG A 23 32.09 -38.02 8.93
C ARG A 23 32.26 -39.49 8.70
N ARG A 24 33.21 -40.12 9.40
CA ARG A 24 33.53 -41.54 9.25
C ARG A 24 32.35 -42.47 9.59
N ASP A 25 31.50 -42.03 10.49
CA ASP A 25 30.28 -42.71 10.97
C ASP A 25 29.03 -42.44 10.09
N ASN A 26 29.11 -41.50 9.16
CA ASN A 26 28.01 -41.21 8.24
C ASN A 26 28.02 -42.25 7.10
N THR A 27 27.06 -43.15 7.10
CA THR A 27 26.87 -44.18 6.08
C THR A 27 26.17 -43.71 4.82
N ASN A 28 25.60 -42.46 4.83
CA ASN A 28 24.84 -41.89 3.75
C ASN A 28 25.71 -41.15 2.72
N THR A 29 25.13 -40.83 1.56
CA THR A 29 25.79 -40.05 0.50
C THR A 29 25.76 -38.56 0.76
N LEU A 30 24.94 -38.09 1.72
CA LEU A 30 24.75 -36.69 2.11
C LEU A 30 25.24 -36.44 3.54
N CYS A 31 25.76 -35.27 3.84
CA CYS A 31 26.07 -34.85 5.22
C CYS A 31 24.77 -34.52 6.00
N ASP A 32 24.80 -34.52 7.33
CA ASP A 32 23.65 -34.28 8.18
C ASP A 32 22.92 -32.93 7.90
N PRO A 33 23.59 -31.80 7.59
CA PRO A 33 22.91 -30.59 7.14
C PRO A 33 22.18 -30.78 5.81
N CYS A 34 22.79 -31.44 4.82
CA CYS A 34 22.16 -31.68 3.51
C CYS A 34 21.04 -32.72 3.57
N GLN A 35 21.17 -33.74 4.42
CA GLN A 35 20.09 -34.68 4.69
C GLN A 35 18.84 -33.96 5.28
N ARG A 36 19.07 -33.05 6.23
CA ARG A 36 18.00 -32.25 6.80
C ARG A 36 17.34 -31.33 5.78
N SER A 37 18.09 -30.76 4.82
CA SER A 37 17.52 -29.94 3.74
C SER A 37 16.84 -30.74 2.61
N THR A 38 17.24 -32.00 2.37
CA THR A 38 16.56 -32.86 1.37
C THR A 38 15.36 -33.60 1.93
N HIS A 39 15.23 -33.70 3.25
CA HIS A 39 14.01 -34.17 3.93
C HIS A 39 12.98 -33.06 4.23
N THR A 40 13.20 -31.87 3.77
CA THR A 40 12.11 -30.90 3.67
C THR A 40 11.17 -31.38 2.56
N VAL A 41 10.30 -32.34 2.87
CA VAL A 41 8.97 -32.39 2.25
C VAL A 41 8.44 -30.98 2.48
N GLU A 42 8.23 -30.18 1.44
CA GLU A 42 7.57 -28.89 1.56
C GLU A 42 6.30 -29.14 2.35
N LEU A 43 6.26 -28.60 3.57
CA LEU A 43 5.10 -28.73 4.43
C LEU A 43 4.01 -27.87 3.78
N LEU A 44 3.16 -28.50 2.97
CA LEU A 44 2.04 -27.82 2.34
C LEU A 44 0.87 -27.77 3.33
N ALA A 45 0.31 -26.60 3.52
CA ALA A 45 -0.93 -26.47 4.27
C ALA A 45 -2.02 -27.36 3.64
N PRO A 46 -2.77 -28.14 4.42
CA PRO A 46 -3.89 -28.92 3.90
C PRO A 46 -4.95 -27.98 3.32
N VAL A 47 -5.57 -28.39 2.23
CA VAL A 47 -6.78 -27.71 1.71
C VAL A 47 -7.93 -28.08 2.64
N LEU A 48 -8.45 -27.12 3.39
CA LEU A 48 -9.52 -27.32 4.34
C LEU A 48 -10.88 -26.93 3.73
N PRO A 49 -11.98 -27.60 4.09
CA PRO A 49 -13.31 -27.26 3.60
C PRO A 49 -13.74 -25.86 4.11
N LEU A 50 -14.63 -25.21 3.38
CA LEU A 50 -15.13 -23.88 3.74
C LEU A 50 -15.77 -23.85 5.13
N ASP A 51 -16.48 -24.93 5.53
CA ASP A 51 -17.12 -25.06 6.83
C ASP A 51 -16.13 -24.94 8.00
N PHE A 52 -14.88 -25.39 7.81
CA PHE A 52 -13.82 -25.24 8.82
C PHE A 52 -13.54 -23.77 9.11
N TRP A 53 -13.48 -22.94 8.06
CA TRP A 53 -13.21 -21.51 8.15
C TRP A 53 -14.45 -20.71 8.56
N ALA A 54 -15.65 -21.23 8.27
CA ALA A 54 -16.93 -20.59 8.57
C ALA A 54 -17.39 -20.81 10.02
N GLU A 55 -16.68 -21.63 10.82
CA GLU A 55 -17.01 -21.81 12.24
C GLU A 55 -17.01 -20.45 12.98
N PRO A 56 -18.00 -20.22 13.88
CA PRO A 56 -18.19 -18.89 14.48
C PRO A 56 -16.94 -18.29 15.12
N GLU A 57 -16.20 -19.09 15.90
CA GLU A 57 -14.99 -18.66 16.60
C GLU A 57 -13.84 -18.32 15.61
N MET A 58 -13.64 -19.16 14.59
CA MET A 58 -12.65 -18.92 13.54
C MET A 58 -12.99 -17.68 12.73
N ARG A 59 -14.26 -17.54 12.33
CA ARG A 59 -14.74 -16.40 11.55
C ARG A 59 -14.61 -15.08 12.31
N GLN A 60 -14.89 -15.09 13.62
CA GLN A 60 -14.69 -13.91 14.45
C GLN A 60 -13.20 -13.55 14.56
N ALA A 61 -12.33 -14.54 14.82
CA ALA A 61 -10.88 -14.33 14.89
C ALA A 61 -10.30 -13.78 13.57
N LEU A 62 -10.82 -14.26 12.43
CA LEU A 62 -10.44 -13.77 11.11
C LEU A 62 -10.89 -12.33 10.87
N ALA A 63 -12.12 -11.99 11.27
CA ALA A 63 -12.68 -10.64 11.15
C ALA A 63 -11.92 -9.62 12.03
N ASP A 64 -11.49 -10.04 13.22
CA ASP A 64 -10.76 -9.20 14.17
C ASP A 64 -9.25 -9.17 13.89
N HIS A 65 -8.77 -9.90 12.87
CA HIS A 65 -7.35 -10.13 12.58
C HIS A 65 -6.57 -10.70 13.77
N ASP A 66 -7.24 -11.46 14.64
CA ASP A 66 -6.61 -12.16 15.75
C ASP A 66 -5.91 -13.44 15.25
N LEU A 67 -4.73 -13.23 14.65
CA LEU A 67 -3.90 -14.31 14.10
C LEU A 67 -3.42 -15.28 15.19
N GLY A 68 -3.41 -14.84 16.46
CA GLY A 68 -3.09 -15.69 17.59
C GLY A 68 -4.13 -16.78 17.76
N THR A 69 -5.40 -16.39 17.85
CA THR A 69 -6.55 -17.31 17.92
C THR A 69 -6.67 -18.15 16.64
N VAL A 70 -6.50 -17.54 15.44
CA VAL A 70 -6.49 -18.27 14.16
C VAL A 70 -5.44 -19.40 14.18
N SER A 71 -4.20 -19.11 14.59
CA SER A 71 -3.13 -20.11 14.68
C SER A 71 -3.47 -21.23 15.67
N GLN A 72 -4.00 -20.90 16.83
CA GLN A 72 -4.37 -21.86 17.87
C GLN A 72 -5.51 -22.80 17.40
N LEU A 73 -6.57 -22.25 16.82
CA LEU A 73 -7.70 -23.01 16.27
C LEU A 73 -7.27 -23.91 15.11
N TYR A 74 -6.43 -23.37 14.21
CA TYR A 74 -5.87 -24.15 13.10
C TYR A 74 -5.08 -25.35 13.61
N ARG A 75 -4.16 -25.16 14.58
CA ARG A 75 -3.40 -26.24 15.19
C ARG A 75 -4.22 -27.26 15.96
N ALA A 76 -5.28 -26.80 16.63
CA ALA A 76 -6.16 -27.69 17.41
C ALA A 76 -6.93 -28.68 16.53
N ARG A 77 -7.26 -28.27 15.29
CA ARG A 77 -8.22 -28.96 14.41
C ARG A 77 -7.61 -29.55 13.14
N THR A 78 -6.30 -29.39 12.92
CA THR A 78 -5.58 -29.91 11.75
C THR A 78 -4.43 -30.83 12.17
N PRO A 79 -3.81 -31.59 11.22
CA PRO A 79 -2.56 -32.33 11.49
C PRO A 79 -1.37 -31.41 11.84
N ILE A 80 -1.46 -30.11 11.58
CA ILE A 80 -0.43 -29.10 11.86
C ILE A 80 -0.51 -28.67 13.33
N ARG A 81 -0.09 -29.55 14.25
CA ARG A 81 -0.34 -29.37 15.68
C ARG A 81 0.71 -28.53 16.44
N ARG A 82 1.88 -28.28 15.84
CA ARG A 82 2.99 -27.60 16.53
C ARG A 82 3.25 -26.21 15.94
N GLN A 83 3.61 -25.26 16.80
CA GLN A 83 3.91 -23.87 16.39
C GLN A 83 4.99 -23.76 15.30
N HIS A 84 6.05 -24.61 15.34
CA HIS A 84 7.08 -24.57 14.32
C HIS A 84 6.56 -24.97 12.92
N MET A 85 5.54 -25.85 12.86
CA MET A 85 4.93 -26.23 11.59
C MET A 85 4.11 -25.06 11.02
N VAL A 86 3.37 -24.33 11.85
CA VAL A 86 2.70 -23.09 11.40
C VAL A 86 3.74 -22.06 10.98
N ALA A 87 4.81 -21.90 11.75
CA ALA A 87 5.89 -20.95 11.44
C ALA A 87 6.52 -21.23 10.07
N GLU A 88 6.73 -22.50 9.72
CA GLU A 88 7.25 -22.93 8.41
C GLU A 88 6.26 -22.58 7.30
N LEU A 89 4.95 -22.84 7.48
CA LEU A 89 3.91 -22.53 6.50
C LEU A 89 3.79 -21.02 6.22
N VAL A 90 3.89 -20.19 7.28
CA VAL A 90 3.74 -18.73 7.16
C VAL A 90 5.06 -17.97 6.95
N GLY A 91 6.19 -18.70 6.89
CA GLY A 91 7.51 -18.11 6.64
C GLY A 91 8.06 -17.28 7.80
N PHE A 92 7.72 -17.63 9.07
CA PHE A 92 8.23 -16.98 10.26
C PHE A 92 9.07 -17.93 11.13
N SER A 93 9.78 -17.39 12.13
CA SER A 93 10.38 -18.21 13.17
C SER A 93 9.32 -18.72 14.17
N GLN A 94 9.55 -19.89 14.80
CA GLN A 94 8.66 -20.38 15.86
C GLN A 94 8.49 -19.37 17.00
N ALA A 95 9.55 -18.65 17.36
CA ALA A 95 9.51 -17.63 18.41
C ALA A 95 8.57 -16.47 18.04
N HIS A 96 8.49 -16.12 16.75
CA HIS A 96 7.57 -15.09 16.26
C HIS A 96 6.12 -15.55 16.34
N VAL A 97 5.80 -16.75 15.85
CA VAL A 97 4.45 -17.34 15.96
C VAL A 97 4.04 -17.47 17.43
N SER A 98 4.96 -17.88 18.31
CA SER A 98 4.69 -17.96 19.76
C SER A 98 4.35 -16.59 20.38
N ARG A 99 4.95 -15.50 19.92
CA ARG A 99 4.59 -14.14 20.37
C ARG A 99 3.23 -13.70 19.86
N ILE A 100 2.92 -14.01 18.58
CA ILE A 100 1.60 -13.75 17.99
C ILE A 100 0.52 -14.48 18.81
N GLU A 101 0.67 -15.77 19.07
CA GLU A 101 -0.31 -16.58 19.83
C GLU A 101 -0.51 -16.11 21.28
N ARG A 102 0.42 -15.36 21.84
CA ARG A 102 0.33 -14.76 23.17
C ARG A 102 -0.14 -13.31 23.18
N GLY A 103 -0.45 -12.73 22.01
CA GLY A 103 -0.80 -11.33 21.88
C GLY A 103 0.35 -10.35 22.20
N LEU A 104 1.60 -10.81 22.14
CA LEU A 104 2.81 -10.03 22.44
C LEU A 104 3.47 -9.41 21.20
N CYS A 105 2.78 -9.45 20.06
CA CYS A 105 3.22 -8.87 18.80
C CYS A 105 2.11 -8.00 18.24
N GLU A 106 2.45 -6.83 17.80
CA GLU A 106 1.55 -6.05 16.96
C GLU A 106 1.43 -6.74 15.59
N ILE A 107 0.19 -6.92 15.13
CA ILE A 107 -0.09 -7.62 13.88
C ILE A 107 0.03 -6.64 12.72
N ARG A 108 1.04 -6.83 11.90
CA ARG A 108 1.25 -6.05 10.66
C ARG A 108 0.50 -6.70 9.50
N LEU A 109 0.18 -5.92 8.48
CA LEU A 109 -0.55 -6.42 7.30
C LEU A 109 0.24 -7.53 6.58
N ASP A 110 1.56 -7.42 6.45
CA ASP A 110 2.39 -8.48 5.88
C ASP A 110 2.27 -9.80 6.65
N THR A 111 2.11 -9.72 7.97
CA THR A 111 1.86 -10.87 8.83
C THR A 111 0.50 -11.51 8.52
N VAL A 112 -0.55 -10.70 8.36
CA VAL A 112 -1.88 -11.18 7.95
C VAL A 112 -1.81 -11.89 6.60
N LEU A 113 -1.19 -11.26 5.61
CA LEU A 113 -1.05 -11.81 4.26
C LEU A 113 -0.27 -13.13 4.23
N ARG A 114 0.81 -13.24 5.02
CA ARG A 114 1.57 -14.50 5.15
C ARG A 114 0.74 -15.60 5.79
N PHE A 115 -0.08 -15.28 6.80
CA PHE A 115 -1.01 -16.25 7.38
C PHE A 115 -2.08 -16.69 6.37
N VAL A 116 -2.66 -15.76 5.61
CA VAL A 116 -3.64 -16.07 4.56
C VAL A 116 -3.04 -17.02 3.53
N GLN A 117 -1.87 -16.69 2.99
CA GLN A 117 -1.18 -17.50 1.99
C GLN A 117 -0.68 -18.84 2.57
N GLY A 118 0.01 -18.78 3.70
CA GLY A 118 0.66 -19.94 4.30
C GLY A 118 -0.32 -21.00 4.81
N LEU A 119 -1.43 -20.59 5.42
CA LEU A 119 -2.47 -21.50 5.89
C LEU A 119 -3.53 -21.80 4.83
N ARG A 120 -3.45 -21.22 3.64
CA ARG A 120 -4.44 -21.32 2.56
C ARG A 120 -5.85 -20.94 3.03
N ILE A 121 -5.93 -19.87 3.81
CA ILE A 121 -7.22 -19.34 4.25
C ILE A 121 -7.94 -18.79 3.02
N PRO A 122 -9.21 -19.18 2.77
CA PRO A 122 -9.97 -18.66 1.64
C PRO A 122 -10.02 -17.13 1.70
N PRO A 123 -9.57 -16.42 0.67
CA PRO A 123 -9.42 -14.96 0.71
C PRO A 123 -10.69 -14.18 1.01
N HIS A 124 -11.86 -14.73 0.66
CA HIS A 124 -13.16 -14.11 0.93
C HIS A 124 -13.61 -14.21 2.39
N LEU A 125 -12.94 -15.05 3.20
CA LEU A 125 -13.24 -15.22 4.65
C LEU A 125 -12.31 -14.40 5.54
N VAL A 126 -11.12 -14.12 5.03
CA VAL A 126 -10.24 -13.11 5.60
C VAL A 126 -10.22 -12.02 4.59
N ASP A 127 -10.95 -11.00 4.87
CA ASP A 127 -10.79 -9.76 4.15
C ASP A 127 -9.71 -8.93 4.85
N PRO A 128 -8.39 -9.24 4.66
CA PRO A 128 -7.35 -8.46 5.26
C PRO A 128 -7.36 -7.05 4.71
N ILE A 129 -8.14 -6.83 3.65
CA ILE A 129 -8.17 -5.60 2.89
C ILE A 129 -9.59 -5.08 2.71
N GLY A 130 -10.66 -5.84 3.12
CA GLY A 130 -12.06 -5.44 2.88
C GLY A 130 -12.38 -5.27 1.39
N ILE A 131 -11.57 -5.84 0.50
CA ILE A 131 -11.81 -5.80 -0.94
C ILE A 131 -12.39 -7.14 -1.34
N PRO A 132 -13.67 -7.19 -1.73
CA PRO A 132 -14.26 -8.40 -2.28
C PRO A 132 -13.39 -8.88 -3.45
N TYR A 133 -12.95 -10.12 -3.40
CA TYR A 133 -12.24 -10.71 -4.52
C TYR A 133 -13.15 -10.66 -5.74
N LEU A 134 -12.70 -10.01 -6.79
CA LEU A 134 -13.37 -10.01 -8.09
C LEU A 134 -13.17 -11.38 -8.78
N ASP A 135 -13.24 -12.48 -8.04
CA ASP A 135 -13.28 -13.82 -8.59
C ASP A 135 -14.71 -14.11 -9.06
N GLY A 136 -14.89 -14.30 -10.33
CA GLY A 136 -16.17 -14.65 -10.93
C GLY A 136 -16.77 -16.00 -10.47
N SER A 137 -16.27 -16.60 -9.37
CA SER A 137 -16.64 -17.95 -8.96
C SER A 137 -17.63 -18.04 -7.80
N THR A 138 -18.02 -16.93 -7.14
CA THR A 138 -19.12 -16.98 -6.14
C THR A 138 -19.82 -15.65 -6.02
N ALA A 139 -20.80 -15.39 -6.89
CA ALA A 139 -21.91 -14.53 -6.49
C ALA A 139 -22.71 -15.32 -5.43
N PRO A 140 -23.07 -14.75 -4.26
CA PRO A 140 -24.04 -15.37 -3.38
C PRO A 140 -25.34 -15.52 -4.17
N GLU A 141 -25.88 -16.72 -4.25
CA GLU A 141 -27.22 -16.95 -4.78
C GLU A 141 -28.21 -16.16 -3.93
N LEU A 142 -28.68 -15.06 -4.47
CA LEU A 142 -29.83 -14.36 -3.91
C LEU A 142 -31.06 -15.27 -4.12
N PRO A 143 -31.93 -15.44 -3.10
CA PRO A 143 -33.12 -16.27 -3.23
C PRO A 143 -34.00 -15.75 -4.35
N THR A 144 -34.26 -16.58 -5.32
CA THR A 144 -35.13 -16.32 -6.47
C THR A 144 -36.57 -16.15 -6.01
N THR A 145 -36.99 -14.93 -5.76
CA THR A 145 -38.41 -14.62 -5.67
C THR A 145 -38.90 -14.21 -7.04
N VAL A 146 -39.66 -15.09 -7.63
CA VAL A 146 -40.34 -14.94 -8.91
C VAL A 146 -41.24 -13.73 -8.90
N LEU A 147 -41.00 -12.76 -9.79
CA LEU A 147 -42.03 -11.87 -10.29
C LEU A 147 -41.89 -11.73 -11.81
N THR A 148 -42.76 -12.46 -12.49
CA THR A 148 -43.08 -12.31 -13.90
C THR A 148 -43.73 -10.95 -14.15
N HIS A 149 -43.12 -10.14 -14.99
CA HIS A 149 -43.87 -9.21 -15.83
C HIS A 149 -43.10 -8.95 -17.14
N ALA A 150 -43.81 -9.22 -18.24
CA ALA A 150 -43.38 -9.00 -19.58
C ALA A 150 -43.30 -7.51 -19.94
N GLY A 151 -42.26 -7.12 -20.62
CA GLY A 151 -42.14 -5.84 -21.28
C GLY A 151 -41.01 -5.89 -22.29
N HIS A 152 -41.37 -5.88 -23.56
CA HIS A 152 -40.45 -5.77 -24.68
C HIS A 152 -39.68 -4.47 -24.64
N GLU A 153 -38.36 -4.55 -24.60
CA GLU A 153 -37.50 -3.49 -25.13
C GLU A 153 -36.34 -4.07 -25.94
N VAL A 154 -36.22 -3.52 -27.13
CA VAL A 154 -35.24 -3.88 -28.16
C VAL A 154 -33.86 -3.38 -27.66
N GLY A 155 -32.98 -4.29 -27.30
CA GLY A 155 -31.62 -3.98 -26.86
C GLY A 155 -30.70 -3.75 -28.05
N ASP A 156 -30.15 -2.56 -28.11
CA ASP A 156 -29.11 -2.18 -29.07
C ASP A 156 -27.73 -2.72 -28.60
N ASN A 157 -27.32 -3.83 -29.19
CA ASN A 157 -26.01 -4.46 -28.94
C ASN A 157 -24.92 -3.75 -29.73
N MET A 158 -24.40 -2.65 -29.21
CA MET A 158 -23.27 -1.97 -29.84
C MET A 158 -21.95 -2.57 -29.38
N ARG A 159 -21.34 -3.40 -30.25
CA ARG A 159 -19.98 -3.94 -30.09
C ARG A 159 -18.97 -2.81 -30.24
N ARG A 160 -18.49 -2.24 -29.14
CA ARG A 160 -17.43 -1.23 -29.17
C ARG A 160 -16.04 -1.84 -29.36
N ARG A 161 -15.76 -2.36 -30.57
CA ARG A 161 -14.40 -2.74 -31.01
C ARG A 161 -13.61 -1.59 -31.65
N SER A 162 -14.16 -0.39 -31.80
CA SER A 162 -13.62 0.61 -32.74
C SER A 162 -13.00 1.87 -32.13
N VAL A 163 -13.16 2.15 -30.82
CA VAL A 163 -12.72 3.43 -30.25
C VAL A 163 -11.29 3.38 -29.67
N LEU A 164 -10.80 2.19 -29.29
CA LEU A 164 -9.44 2.06 -28.71
C LEU A 164 -8.30 1.94 -29.72
N LYS A 165 -8.56 1.83 -31.02
CA LYS A 165 -7.50 1.73 -32.05
C LYS A 165 -6.82 3.07 -32.39
N GLY A 166 -7.33 4.19 -31.90
CA GLY A 166 -6.80 5.52 -32.20
C GLY A 166 -5.73 6.06 -31.24
N LEU A 167 -5.52 5.45 -30.07
CA LEU A 167 -4.63 5.97 -29.02
C LEU A 167 -3.35 5.16 -28.78
N THR A 168 -3.11 4.11 -29.54
CA THR A 168 -1.90 3.26 -29.41
C THR A 168 -0.65 3.85 -30.09
N GLY A 169 -0.72 5.05 -30.63
CA GLY A 169 0.37 5.64 -31.40
C GLY A 169 1.39 6.49 -30.64
N ALA A 170 1.15 6.86 -29.39
CA ALA A 170 2.01 7.79 -28.66
C ALA A 170 2.70 7.25 -27.39
N ALA A 171 2.34 6.05 -26.93
CA ALA A 171 2.88 5.45 -25.70
C ALA A 171 4.03 4.43 -25.93
N ALA A 172 4.51 4.29 -27.16
CA ALA A 172 5.45 3.23 -27.56
C ALA A 172 6.94 3.54 -27.31
N LEU A 173 7.30 4.48 -26.44
CA LEU A 173 8.72 4.88 -26.25
C LEU A 173 9.24 4.82 -24.82
N VAL A 174 8.54 4.20 -23.87
CA VAL A 174 9.16 3.83 -22.58
C VAL A 174 8.72 2.42 -22.25
N GLY A 175 9.54 1.44 -22.61
CA GLY A 175 9.35 0.03 -22.28
C GLY A 175 9.42 -0.18 -20.76
N PHE A 176 8.29 -0.07 -20.08
CA PHE A 176 8.12 -0.59 -18.73
C PHE A 176 7.51 -1.98 -18.84
N SER A 177 8.38 -2.99 -18.88
CA SER A 177 8.00 -4.39 -18.74
C SER A 177 7.49 -4.57 -17.30
N LEU A 178 6.17 -4.61 -17.12
CA LEU A 178 5.55 -5.15 -15.91
C LEU A 178 5.79 -6.67 -15.98
N ALA A 179 6.87 -7.12 -15.33
CA ALA A 179 7.22 -8.53 -15.25
C ALA A 179 6.03 -9.35 -14.73
N GLY A 180 5.48 -10.21 -15.57
CA GLY A 180 4.32 -11.06 -15.31
C GLY A 180 3.64 -11.52 -16.61
N GLU A 181 4.41 -11.86 -17.66
CA GLU A 181 3.90 -12.34 -18.97
C GLU A 181 3.83 -13.87 -19.09
N GLU A 182 3.72 -14.64 -18.03
CA GLU A 182 3.72 -16.11 -18.16
C GLU A 182 2.34 -16.80 -18.08
N ASP A 183 1.21 -16.08 -18.12
CA ASP A 183 -0.12 -16.71 -18.10
C ASP A 183 -1.11 -16.20 -19.18
N GLU A 184 -0.66 -15.72 -20.32
CA GLU A 184 -1.56 -15.16 -21.35
C GLU A 184 -2.24 -16.19 -22.26
N GLU A 185 -1.86 -17.45 -22.29
CA GLU A 185 -2.39 -18.42 -23.27
C GLU A 185 -3.39 -19.46 -22.71
N ALA A 186 -3.63 -19.53 -21.41
CA ALA A 186 -4.48 -20.57 -20.81
C ALA A 186 -5.93 -20.17 -20.50
N LEU A 187 -6.36 -18.92 -20.70
CA LEU A 187 -7.69 -18.42 -20.32
C LEU A 187 -8.51 -17.85 -21.49
N ALA A 188 -8.60 -18.62 -22.57
CA ALA A 188 -9.49 -18.33 -23.69
C ALA A 188 -10.87 -18.98 -23.50
N SER A 189 -11.54 -18.73 -22.36
CA SER A 189 -12.98 -19.05 -22.24
C SER A 189 -13.61 -18.16 -21.17
N ASP A 190 -14.56 -17.31 -21.60
CA ASP A 190 -15.71 -16.70 -20.88
C ASP A 190 -15.54 -16.32 -19.38
N GLU A 191 -14.35 -15.90 -18.96
CA GLU A 191 -14.01 -15.58 -17.58
C GLU A 191 -14.73 -14.33 -17.05
N PHE A 192 -15.20 -13.46 -17.93
CA PHE A 192 -15.97 -12.27 -17.59
C PHE A 192 -17.35 -12.33 -18.26
N GLY A 193 -18.26 -13.05 -17.64
CA GLY A 193 -19.65 -13.09 -18.04
C GLY A 193 -20.31 -11.69 -18.00
N ARG A 194 -21.60 -11.64 -17.83
CA ARG A 194 -22.37 -10.40 -17.76
C ARG A 194 -22.00 -9.59 -16.51
N VAL A 195 -21.43 -8.38 -16.70
CA VAL A 195 -21.04 -7.48 -15.63
C VAL A 195 -22.20 -6.54 -15.31
N GLY A 196 -22.64 -6.54 -14.04
CA GLY A 196 -23.79 -5.76 -13.58
C GLY A 196 -23.44 -4.70 -12.53
N GLU A 197 -24.47 -4.05 -11.99
CA GLU A 197 -24.38 -2.98 -10.96
C GLU A 197 -23.59 -3.41 -9.72
N ALA A 198 -23.70 -4.69 -9.30
CA ALA A 198 -22.98 -5.20 -8.13
C ALA A 198 -21.45 -5.16 -8.33
N HIS A 199 -20.96 -5.49 -9.53
CA HIS A 199 -19.54 -5.44 -9.85
C HIS A 199 -19.01 -3.99 -9.84
N ALA A 200 -19.81 -3.04 -10.36
CA ALA A 200 -19.46 -1.62 -10.31
C ALA A 200 -19.39 -1.11 -8.86
N ALA A 201 -20.38 -1.47 -8.02
CA ALA A 201 -20.39 -1.09 -6.60
C ALA A 201 -19.19 -1.65 -5.82
N GLN A 202 -18.82 -2.91 -6.06
CA GLN A 202 -17.61 -3.50 -5.47
C GLN A 202 -16.34 -2.74 -5.85
N LEU A 203 -16.23 -2.36 -7.13
CA LEU A 203 -15.07 -1.61 -7.60
C LEU A 203 -15.03 -0.18 -7.03
N GLU A 204 -16.17 0.47 -6.85
CA GLU A 204 -16.30 1.79 -6.22
C GLU A 204 -15.90 1.78 -4.72
N ASP A 205 -16.09 0.65 -4.03
CA ASP A 205 -15.71 0.52 -2.62
C ASP A 205 -14.25 0.14 -2.40
N ALA A 206 -13.59 -0.49 -3.38
CA ALA A 206 -12.21 -0.94 -3.27
C ALA A 206 -11.21 0.14 -2.81
N PRO A 207 -11.21 1.37 -3.35
CA PRO A 207 -10.29 2.43 -2.89
C PRO A 207 -10.48 2.80 -1.41
N LYS A 208 -11.72 2.81 -0.90
CA LYS A 208 -12.01 3.15 0.49
C LYS A 208 -11.34 2.18 1.47
N HIS A 209 -11.42 0.89 1.17
CA HIS A 209 -10.77 -0.15 1.96
C HIS A 209 -9.25 -0.04 1.92
N LEU A 210 -8.67 0.16 0.74
CA LEU A 210 -7.23 0.35 0.57
C LEU A 210 -6.71 1.56 1.36
N TYR A 211 -7.41 2.70 1.33
CA TYR A 211 -7.02 3.88 2.11
C TYR A 211 -7.08 3.64 3.62
N ASN A 212 -8.11 2.94 4.13
CA ASN A 212 -8.21 2.63 5.55
C ASN A 212 -7.03 1.78 6.04
N LEU A 213 -6.60 0.82 5.22
CA LEU A 213 -5.43 -0.01 5.54
C LEU A 213 -4.12 0.77 5.42
N ASP A 214 -4.00 1.64 4.42
CA ASP A 214 -2.84 2.52 4.24
C ASP A 214 -2.63 3.43 5.46
N TYR A 215 -3.68 4.02 5.99
CA TYR A 215 -3.58 4.85 7.19
C TYR A 215 -3.02 4.09 8.39
N ARG A 216 -3.36 2.82 8.52
CA ARG A 216 -2.96 1.98 9.65
C ARG A 216 -1.61 1.33 9.44
N TYR A 217 -1.33 0.81 8.25
CA TYR A 217 -0.19 -0.07 7.99
C TYR A 217 0.85 0.50 7.02
N GLY A 218 0.50 1.54 6.25
CA GLY A 218 1.34 2.11 5.21
C GLY A 218 1.21 1.41 3.85
N GLY A 219 1.75 2.06 2.80
CA GLY A 219 1.50 1.68 1.41
C GLY A 219 2.35 0.54 0.85
N ASP A 220 3.50 0.22 1.46
CA ASP A 220 4.50 -0.68 0.85
C ASP A 220 3.93 -2.08 0.53
N THR A 221 3.23 -2.69 1.50
CA THR A 221 2.62 -4.01 1.33
C THR A 221 1.36 -4.00 0.48
N LEU A 222 0.65 -2.87 0.41
CA LEU A 222 -0.59 -2.72 -0.32
C LEU A 222 -0.38 -2.42 -1.82
N CYS A 223 0.79 -1.89 -2.18
CA CYS A 223 1.09 -1.40 -3.52
C CYS A 223 0.89 -2.49 -4.59
N ASP A 224 1.45 -3.70 -4.37
CA ASP A 224 1.35 -4.79 -5.34
C ASP A 224 -0.08 -5.32 -5.47
N GLN A 225 -0.83 -5.35 -4.37
CA GLN A 225 -2.23 -5.75 -4.36
C GLN A 225 -3.12 -4.74 -5.08
N ALA A 226 -2.94 -3.44 -4.81
CA ALA A 226 -3.65 -2.39 -5.52
C ALA A 226 -3.38 -2.42 -7.03
N ALA A 227 -2.12 -2.67 -7.43
CA ALA A 227 -1.74 -2.84 -8.81
C ALA A 227 -2.42 -4.07 -9.46
N ALA A 228 -2.52 -5.20 -8.73
CA ALA A 228 -3.21 -6.39 -9.21
C ALA A 228 -4.72 -6.12 -9.37
N GLN A 229 -5.35 -5.45 -8.41
CA GLN A 229 -6.76 -5.06 -8.49
C GLN A 229 -7.01 -4.12 -9.68
N LEU A 230 -6.13 -3.13 -9.89
CA LEU A 230 -6.24 -2.22 -11.03
C LEU A 230 -6.12 -2.95 -12.38
N ARG A 231 -5.16 -3.90 -12.51
CA ARG A 231 -5.06 -4.73 -13.73
C ARG A 231 -6.35 -5.53 -13.97
N ARG A 232 -6.95 -6.07 -12.91
CA ARG A 232 -8.19 -6.81 -12.99
C ARG A 232 -9.39 -5.93 -13.37
N ALA A 233 -9.50 -4.73 -12.77
CA ALA A 233 -10.51 -3.74 -13.13
C ALA A 233 -10.41 -3.34 -14.61
N ASN A 234 -9.19 -3.12 -15.11
CA ASN A 234 -8.94 -2.84 -16.52
C ASN A 234 -9.33 -4.03 -17.43
N LYS A 235 -9.05 -5.28 -17.04
CA LYS A 235 -9.51 -6.47 -17.79
C LYS A 235 -11.03 -6.52 -17.82
N LEU A 236 -11.70 -6.30 -16.69
CA LEU A 236 -13.16 -6.26 -16.58
C LEU A 236 -13.77 -5.17 -17.49
N LEU A 237 -13.20 -3.97 -17.44
CA LEU A 237 -13.62 -2.85 -18.29
C LEU A 237 -13.44 -3.13 -19.79
N ASN A 238 -12.36 -3.81 -20.19
CA ASN A 238 -12.04 -4.06 -21.60
C ASN A 238 -12.68 -5.32 -22.18
N ARG A 239 -12.99 -6.34 -21.37
CA ARG A 239 -13.48 -7.65 -21.82
C ARG A 239 -14.90 -7.98 -21.36
N GLY A 240 -15.42 -7.29 -20.32
CA GLY A 240 -16.76 -7.54 -19.78
C GLY A 240 -17.88 -7.14 -20.73
N GLN A 241 -19.04 -7.77 -20.59
CA GLN A 241 -20.27 -7.40 -21.28
C GLN A 241 -21.16 -6.63 -20.30
N TYR A 242 -21.40 -5.35 -20.53
CA TYR A 242 -22.16 -4.47 -19.65
C TYR A 242 -22.98 -3.42 -20.42
N SER A 243 -23.98 -2.84 -19.76
CA SER A 243 -24.72 -1.70 -20.28
C SER A 243 -23.84 -0.43 -20.26
N GLU A 244 -24.23 0.57 -21.07
CA GLU A 244 -23.52 1.87 -21.10
C GLU A 244 -23.42 2.51 -19.71
N LYS A 245 -24.50 2.48 -18.93
CA LYS A 245 -24.54 2.99 -17.56
C LYS A 245 -23.53 2.29 -16.64
N VAL A 246 -23.48 0.96 -16.67
CA VAL A 246 -22.51 0.16 -15.90
C VAL A 246 -21.11 0.42 -16.40
N GLY A 247 -20.90 0.51 -17.72
CA GLY A 247 -19.60 0.83 -18.31
C GLY A 247 -19.04 2.17 -17.87
N HIS A 248 -19.86 3.21 -17.79
CA HIS A 248 -19.46 4.52 -17.26
C HIS A 248 -19.03 4.43 -15.78
N ARG A 249 -19.82 3.77 -14.92
CA ARG A 249 -19.47 3.55 -13.51
C ARG A 249 -18.16 2.76 -13.35
N LEU A 250 -17.98 1.69 -14.11
CA LEU A 250 -16.75 0.91 -14.12
C LEU A 250 -15.54 1.76 -14.52
N GLN A 251 -15.69 2.64 -15.50
CA GLN A 251 -14.63 3.52 -15.97
C GLN A 251 -14.19 4.51 -14.88
N VAL A 252 -15.16 5.18 -14.23
CA VAL A 252 -14.89 6.10 -13.11
C VAL A 252 -14.26 5.36 -11.93
N ALA A 253 -14.85 4.21 -11.52
CA ALA A 253 -14.32 3.41 -10.42
C ALA A 253 -12.92 2.85 -10.69
N THR A 254 -12.61 2.46 -11.95
CA THR A 254 -11.27 2.05 -12.35
C THR A 254 -10.29 3.22 -12.26
N GLY A 255 -10.70 4.42 -12.63
CA GLY A 255 -9.91 5.65 -12.48
C GLY A 255 -9.62 5.97 -11.01
N GLU A 256 -10.62 5.91 -10.12
CA GLU A 256 -10.44 6.10 -8.67
C GLU A 256 -9.51 5.04 -8.06
N LEU A 257 -9.67 3.78 -8.45
CA LEU A 257 -8.73 2.72 -8.06
C LEU A 257 -7.31 2.98 -8.59
N GLY A 258 -7.20 3.54 -9.79
CA GLY A 258 -5.92 3.99 -10.37
C GLY A 258 -5.25 5.06 -9.52
N ILE A 259 -6.02 6.06 -9.03
CA ILE A 259 -5.48 7.08 -8.12
C ILE A 259 -5.05 6.46 -6.80
N CYS A 260 -5.84 5.56 -6.24
CA CYS A 260 -5.49 4.85 -5.01
C CYS A 260 -4.21 4.01 -5.18
N ALA A 261 -4.10 3.23 -6.25
CA ALA A 261 -2.88 2.47 -6.58
C ALA A 261 -1.67 3.39 -6.78
N GLY A 262 -1.87 4.54 -7.41
CA GLY A 262 -0.85 5.58 -7.56
C GLY A 262 -0.40 6.17 -6.21
N TRP A 263 -1.31 6.40 -5.29
CA TRP A 263 -1.01 6.85 -3.94
C TRP A 263 -0.17 5.81 -3.16
N LEU A 264 -0.59 4.55 -3.18
CA LEU A 264 0.15 3.47 -2.51
C LEU A 264 1.54 3.27 -3.11
N ALA A 265 1.67 3.36 -4.44
CA ALA A 265 2.96 3.35 -5.12
C ALA A 265 3.84 4.56 -4.73
N PHE A 266 3.25 5.75 -4.58
CA PHE A 266 3.93 6.93 -4.10
C PHE A 266 4.47 6.76 -2.67
N ASP A 267 3.65 6.22 -1.75
CA ASP A 267 4.05 5.95 -0.37
C ASP A 267 5.12 4.84 -0.28
N ALA A 268 5.02 3.82 -1.14
CA ALA A 268 6.02 2.76 -1.31
C ALA A 268 7.30 3.20 -2.04
N GLY A 269 7.43 4.50 -2.41
CA GLY A 269 8.61 5.02 -3.11
C GLY A 269 8.69 4.65 -4.60
N ARG A 270 7.71 3.96 -5.16
CA ARG A 270 7.65 3.53 -6.58
C ARG A 270 7.13 4.67 -7.47
N GLN A 271 7.93 5.71 -7.63
CA GLN A 271 7.49 6.99 -8.18
C GLN A 271 7.02 6.93 -9.63
N ASP A 272 7.67 6.12 -10.48
CA ASP A 272 7.27 5.96 -11.89
C ASP A 272 5.93 5.23 -12.01
N GLN A 273 5.71 4.21 -11.19
CA GLN A 273 4.43 3.51 -11.11
C GLN A 273 3.31 4.44 -10.63
N ALA A 274 3.57 5.26 -9.60
CA ALA A 274 2.62 6.24 -9.12
C ALA A 274 2.23 7.23 -10.22
N ARG A 275 3.23 7.77 -10.94
CA ARG A 275 3.01 8.70 -12.06
C ARG A 275 2.20 8.06 -13.18
N TYR A 276 2.52 6.82 -13.54
CA TYR A 276 1.77 6.07 -14.54
C TYR A 276 0.29 5.94 -14.13
N CYS A 277 0.01 5.47 -12.92
CA CYS A 277 -1.36 5.30 -12.41
C CYS A 277 -2.15 6.60 -12.42
N TYR A 278 -1.56 7.72 -11.99
CA TYR A 278 -2.22 9.03 -12.01
C TYR A 278 -2.49 9.53 -13.44
N THR A 279 -1.57 9.27 -14.37
CA THR A 279 -1.75 9.67 -15.79
C THR A 279 -2.88 8.88 -16.44
N GLU A 280 -2.96 7.56 -16.20
CA GLU A 280 -4.05 6.71 -16.69
C GLU A 280 -5.40 7.13 -16.08
N ALA A 281 -5.42 7.43 -14.78
CA ALA A 281 -6.62 7.93 -14.11
C ALA A 281 -7.09 9.27 -14.68
N LEU A 282 -6.17 10.19 -14.97
CA LEU A 282 -6.49 11.46 -15.63
C LEU A 282 -7.06 11.25 -17.05
N ALA A 283 -6.52 10.30 -17.80
CA ALA A 283 -7.06 9.94 -19.10
C ALA A 283 -8.46 9.34 -18.99
N ALA A 284 -8.69 8.43 -18.01
CA ALA A 284 -9.98 7.84 -17.73
C ALA A 284 -11.03 8.91 -17.35
N ALA A 285 -10.65 9.88 -16.50
CA ALA A 285 -11.50 11.00 -16.10
C ALA A 285 -12.00 11.80 -17.30
N ARG A 286 -11.09 12.14 -18.21
CA ARG A 286 -11.42 12.89 -19.43
C ARG A 286 -12.29 12.10 -20.39
N MET A 287 -12.04 10.80 -20.54
CA MET A 287 -12.90 9.93 -21.37
C MET A 287 -14.30 9.76 -20.77
N ALA A 288 -14.42 9.70 -19.45
CA ALA A 288 -15.69 9.63 -18.74
C ALA A 288 -16.40 11.01 -18.62
N ASN A 289 -15.71 12.11 -18.95
CA ASN A 289 -16.14 13.48 -18.67
C ASN A 289 -16.46 13.69 -17.17
N ASP A 290 -15.64 13.08 -16.28
CA ASP A 290 -15.78 13.17 -14.83
C ASP A 290 -14.80 14.21 -14.27
N LEU A 291 -15.31 15.39 -13.94
CA LEU A 291 -14.51 16.50 -13.42
C LEU A 291 -13.97 16.24 -12.02
N GLY A 292 -14.69 15.45 -11.21
CA GLY A 292 -14.26 15.08 -9.86
C GLY A 292 -13.02 14.20 -9.89
N LEU A 293 -13.04 13.17 -10.73
CA LEU A 293 -11.90 12.29 -10.96
C LEU A 293 -10.71 13.05 -11.58
N GLU A 294 -10.96 14.00 -12.51
CA GLU A 294 -9.90 14.83 -13.09
C GLU A 294 -9.19 15.68 -12.03
N VAL A 295 -9.96 16.34 -11.15
CA VAL A 295 -9.41 17.13 -10.03
C VAL A 295 -8.65 16.27 -9.05
N HIS A 296 -9.17 15.07 -8.72
CA HIS A 296 -8.50 14.12 -7.83
C HIS A 296 -7.14 13.70 -8.38
N ALA A 297 -7.08 13.31 -9.66
CA ALA A 297 -5.83 12.95 -10.33
C ALA A 297 -4.81 14.11 -10.33
N LEU A 298 -5.23 15.31 -10.75
CA LEU A 298 -4.38 16.50 -10.79
C LEU A 298 -3.84 16.90 -9.41
N ALA A 299 -4.66 16.80 -8.36
CA ALA A 299 -4.25 17.10 -6.98
C ALA A 299 -3.15 16.15 -6.47
N ASN A 300 -3.23 14.85 -6.81
CA ASN A 300 -2.21 13.87 -6.46
C ASN A 300 -0.95 14.01 -7.31
N MET A 301 -1.08 14.30 -8.61
CA MET A 301 0.06 14.60 -9.48
C MET A 301 0.82 15.83 -9.01
N SER A 302 0.10 16.89 -8.56
CA SER A 302 0.71 18.08 -7.95
C SER A 302 1.55 17.73 -6.73
N MET A 303 0.98 16.95 -5.81
CA MET A 303 1.68 16.50 -4.61
C MET A 303 2.92 15.69 -4.94
N GLN A 304 2.83 14.73 -5.86
CA GLN A 304 3.96 13.91 -6.29
C GLN A 304 5.05 14.77 -6.94
N ALA A 305 4.71 15.69 -7.83
CA ALA A 305 5.66 16.55 -8.51
C ALA A 305 6.46 17.40 -7.50
N VAL A 306 5.78 17.96 -6.49
CA VAL A 306 6.43 18.72 -5.41
C VAL A 306 7.38 17.83 -4.60
N ALA A 307 6.97 16.59 -4.29
CA ALA A 307 7.80 15.65 -3.54
C ALA A 307 9.05 15.19 -4.33
N LEU A 308 8.98 15.19 -5.67
CA LEU A 308 10.07 14.83 -6.59
C LEU A 308 10.93 16.03 -6.99
N ASP A 309 10.86 17.15 -6.24
CA ASP A 309 11.60 18.39 -6.51
C ASP A 309 11.30 18.99 -7.90
N ARG A 310 10.05 18.86 -8.34
CA ARG A 310 9.48 19.47 -9.56
C ARG A 310 8.37 20.47 -9.22
N PRO A 311 8.65 21.51 -8.40
CA PRO A 311 7.61 22.36 -7.85
C PRO A 311 6.86 23.19 -8.89
N ARG A 312 7.48 23.57 -10.04
CA ARG A 312 6.79 24.26 -11.13
C ARG A 312 5.72 23.38 -11.77
N GLU A 313 6.04 22.10 -12.02
CA GLU A 313 5.09 21.12 -12.51
C GLU A 313 3.92 20.96 -11.51
N GLY A 314 4.25 20.79 -10.22
CA GLY A 314 3.25 20.71 -9.15
C GLY A 314 2.33 21.94 -9.07
N LEU A 315 2.90 23.13 -9.23
CA LEU A 315 2.14 24.38 -9.27
C LEU A 315 1.13 24.41 -10.41
N HIS A 316 1.58 24.08 -11.63
CA HIS A 316 0.70 24.06 -12.80
C HIS A 316 -0.45 23.04 -12.64
N MET A 317 -0.19 21.88 -12.05
CA MET A 317 -1.20 20.86 -11.79
C MET A 317 -2.22 21.32 -10.72
N ALA A 318 -1.75 21.94 -9.62
CA ALA A 318 -2.64 22.50 -8.60
C ALA A 318 -3.55 23.58 -9.20
N GLN A 319 -3.01 24.50 -9.99
CA GLN A 319 -3.78 25.54 -10.66
C GLN A 319 -4.71 24.97 -11.73
N ALA A 320 -4.35 23.88 -12.41
CA ALA A 320 -5.23 23.18 -13.34
C ALA A 320 -6.42 22.57 -12.59
N ALA A 321 -6.18 21.90 -11.46
CA ALA A 321 -7.22 21.34 -10.60
C ALA A 321 -8.21 22.44 -10.12
N GLN A 322 -7.69 23.60 -9.67
CA GLN A 322 -8.51 24.75 -9.26
C GLN A 322 -9.38 25.27 -10.41
N ARG A 323 -8.86 25.31 -11.65
CA ARG A 323 -9.66 25.74 -12.81
C ARG A 323 -10.78 24.77 -13.14
N VAL A 324 -10.51 23.45 -13.09
CA VAL A 324 -11.51 22.40 -13.33
C VAL A 324 -12.59 22.41 -12.26
N ALA A 325 -12.21 22.63 -10.99
CA ALA A 325 -13.13 22.64 -9.86
C ALA A 325 -14.00 23.90 -9.74
N ARG A 326 -13.68 24.99 -10.43
CA ARG A 326 -14.17 26.36 -10.20
C ARG A 326 -15.68 26.48 -9.97
N ASP A 327 -16.49 25.76 -10.75
CA ASP A 327 -17.93 25.94 -10.78
C ASP A 327 -18.69 24.97 -9.86
N TRP A 328 -17.97 24.01 -9.26
CA TRP A 328 -18.57 22.97 -8.40
C TRP A 328 -17.78 22.70 -7.11
N SER A 329 -16.71 23.47 -6.86
CA SER A 329 -15.86 23.27 -5.70
C SER A 329 -16.61 23.50 -4.39
N THR A 330 -16.14 22.83 -3.36
CA THR A 330 -16.61 23.02 -1.99
C THR A 330 -15.52 23.70 -1.17
N PRO A 331 -15.83 24.33 -0.02
CA PRO A 331 -14.86 24.97 0.84
C PRO A 331 -13.69 24.06 1.23
N THR A 332 -13.94 22.78 1.54
CA THR A 332 -12.90 21.83 1.87
C THR A 332 -12.02 21.50 0.65
N LEU A 333 -12.60 21.39 -0.55
CA LEU A 333 -11.84 21.14 -1.78
C LEU A 333 -10.99 22.36 -2.16
N ASP A 334 -11.53 23.56 -2.07
CA ASP A 334 -10.79 24.81 -2.29
C ASP A 334 -9.59 24.91 -1.38
N ALA A 335 -9.77 24.57 -0.09
CA ALA A 335 -8.69 24.57 0.89
C ALA A 335 -7.59 23.57 0.52
N LEU A 336 -7.95 22.32 0.17
CA LEU A 336 -6.99 21.31 -0.27
C LEU A 336 -6.18 21.78 -1.49
N LEU A 337 -6.87 22.29 -2.51
CA LEU A 337 -6.21 22.72 -3.76
C LEU A 337 -5.33 23.96 -3.54
N ALA A 338 -5.75 24.90 -2.68
CA ALA A 338 -4.92 26.04 -2.28
C ALA A 338 -3.67 25.57 -1.49
N MET A 339 -3.78 24.52 -0.66
CA MET A 339 -2.62 23.93 0.01
C MET A 339 -1.68 23.21 -0.95
N ARG A 340 -2.18 22.54 -2.01
CA ARG A 340 -1.33 21.99 -3.08
C ARG A 340 -0.49 23.10 -3.75
N GLU A 341 -1.14 24.23 -4.04
CA GLU A 341 -0.47 25.43 -4.59
C GLU A 341 0.55 26.01 -3.61
N ALA A 342 0.18 26.16 -2.33
CA ALA A 342 1.06 26.67 -1.28
C ALA A 342 2.34 25.84 -1.13
N ARG A 343 2.21 24.51 -1.15
CA ARG A 343 3.33 23.57 -1.10
C ARG A 343 4.30 23.76 -2.27
N ALA A 344 3.76 23.98 -3.47
CA ALA A 344 4.57 24.22 -4.68
C ALA A 344 5.32 25.56 -4.58
N TRP A 345 4.67 26.64 -4.15
CA TRP A 345 5.31 27.94 -3.92
C TRP A 345 6.38 27.90 -2.84
N ALA A 346 6.12 27.17 -1.72
CA ALA A 346 7.10 26.99 -0.66
C ALA A 346 8.38 26.30 -1.18
N LYS A 347 8.25 25.27 -2.00
CA LYS A 347 9.38 24.58 -2.62
C LYS A 347 10.09 25.41 -3.70
N LEU A 348 9.39 26.37 -4.32
CA LEU A 348 10.02 27.38 -5.19
C LEU A 348 10.74 28.48 -4.41
N ASN A 349 10.70 28.41 -3.07
CA ASN A 349 11.22 29.42 -2.16
C ASN A 349 10.55 30.80 -2.32
N ASP A 350 9.31 30.84 -2.85
CA ASP A 350 8.48 32.03 -2.90
C ASP A 350 7.59 32.10 -1.64
N GLY A 351 8.18 32.58 -0.55
CA GLY A 351 7.51 32.69 0.73
C GLY A 351 6.27 33.59 0.72
N PRO A 352 6.27 34.76 0.04
CA PRO A 352 5.06 35.58 -0.12
C PRO A 352 3.92 34.85 -0.81
N ALA A 353 4.15 34.21 -1.97
CA ALA A 353 3.14 33.47 -2.70
C ALA A 353 2.63 32.25 -1.91
N ALA A 354 3.53 31.52 -1.24
CA ALA A 354 3.15 30.42 -0.35
C ALA A 354 2.20 30.87 0.77
N ARG A 355 2.52 32.00 1.45
CA ARG A 355 1.66 32.56 2.50
C ARG A 355 0.29 32.96 1.98
N LEU A 356 0.23 33.63 0.83
CA LEU A 356 -1.04 34.02 0.24
C LEU A 356 -1.92 32.79 -0.07
N ALA A 357 -1.31 31.72 -0.59
CA ALA A 357 -2.03 30.47 -0.85
C ALA A 357 -2.47 29.77 0.46
N MET A 358 -1.64 29.77 1.52
CA MET A 358 -2.04 29.26 2.84
C MET A 358 -3.20 30.06 3.46
N VAL A 359 -3.20 31.39 3.34
CA VAL A 359 -4.32 32.21 3.81
C VAL A 359 -5.61 31.84 3.06
N ARG A 360 -5.55 31.72 1.73
CA ARG A 360 -6.72 31.29 0.96
C ARG A 360 -7.20 29.90 1.38
N ALA A 361 -6.28 28.97 1.66
CA ALA A 361 -6.64 27.64 2.13
C ALA A 361 -7.35 27.68 3.47
N ARG A 362 -6.85 28.47 4.43
CA ARG A 362 -7.45 28.63 5.75
C ARG A 362 -8.82 29.31 5.65
N ASP A 363 -8.92 30.43 4.94
CA ASP A 363 -10.17 31.15 4.74
C ASP A 363 -11.25 30.24 4.07
N ALA A 364 -10.86 29.43 3.10
CA ALA A 364 -11.74 28.44 2.50
C ALA A 364 -12.18 27.39 3.52
N PHE A 365 -11.24 26.85 4.27
CA PHE A 365 -11.49 25.80 5.26
C PHE A 365 -12.38 26.27 6.43
N GLU A 366 -12.26 27.53 6.85
CA GLU A 366 -13.12 28.14 7.86
C GLU A 366 -14.57 28.32 7.39
N ARG A 367 -14.81 28.44 6.08
CA ARG A 367 -16.17 28.53 5.51
C ARG A 367 -16.91 27.21 5.39
N ARG A 368 -16.24 26.06 5.68
CA ARG A 368 -16.89 24.74 5.61
C ARG A 368 -18.03 24.63 6.61
N THR A 369 -19.02 23.85 6.28
CA THR A 369 -20.14 23.50 7.16
C THR A 369 -20.14 22.00 7.44
N GLU A 370 -20.83 21.57 8.50
CA GLU A 370 -20.97 20.15 8.83
C GLU A 370 -21.72 19.38 7.74
N ASP A 371 -22.67 20.02 7.07
CA ASP A 371 -23.50 19.45 6.00
C ASP A 371 -22.88 19.63 4.59
N GLU A 372 -21.59 19.95 4.50
CA GLU A 372 -20.91 20.14 3.22
C GLU A 372 -20.89 18.84 2.40
N GLU A 373 -21.53 18.84 1.23
CA GLU A 373 -21.45 17.76 0.25
C GLU A 373 -20.09 17.77 -0.45
N LYS A 374 -19.10 17.14 0.16
CA LYS A 374 -17.74 17.06 -0.38
C LYS A 374 -17.45 15.70 -1.01
N PRO A 375 -16.56 15.66 -2.01
CA PRO A 375 -16.08 14.40 -2.57
C PRO A 375 -15.53 13.46 -1.48
N VAL A 376 -15.88 12.19 -1.55
CA VAL A 376 -15.49 11.18 -0.53
C VAL A 376 -13.97 11.12 -0.34
N TRP A 377 -13.21 11.26 -1.41
CA TRP A 377 -11.75 11.16 -1.38
C TRP A 377 -11.04 12.31 -0.64
N ILE A 378 -11.73 13.44 -0.33
CA ILE A 378 -11.15 14.52 0.49
C ILE A 378 -11.55 14.43 1.96
N ALA A 379 -12.26 13.37 2.38
CA ALA A 379 -12.70 13.21 3.77
C ALA A 379 -11.52 13.17 4.78
N PHE A 380 -10.32 12.84 4.33
CA PHE A 380 -9.10 12.87 5.14
C PHE A 380 -8.63 14.29 5.45
N PHE A 381 -9.02 15.29 4.64
CA PHE A 381 -8.53 16.66 4.78
C PHE A 381 -9.31 17.40 5.87
N ASP A 382 -8.74 17.43 7.04
CA ASP A 382 -9.26 18.04 8.26
C ASP A 382 -8.30 19.12 8.81
N ASP A 383 -8.59 19.66 9.99
CA ASP A 383 -7.76 20.66 10.67
C ASP A 383 -6.33 20.17 10.88
N ILE A 384 -6.16 18.88 11.08
CA ILE A 384 -4.86 18.24 11.35
C ILE A 384 -4.03 18.18 10.08
N GLU A 385 -4.65 17.75 8.97
CA GLU A 385 -4.00 17.73 7.65
C GLU A 385 -3.70 19.16 7.16
N LEU A 386 -4.58 20.12 7.39
CA LEU A 386 -4.32 21.52 7.08
C LEU A 386 -3.09 22.01 7.85
N ALA A 387 -3.06 21.81 9.17
CA ALA A 387 -1.92 22.22 10.03
C ALA A 387 -0.62 21.53 9.60
N GLY A 388 -0.66 20.22 9.30
CA GLY A 388 0.51 19.49 8.82
C GLY A 388 1.09 20.06 7.52
N ASN A 389 0.24 20.41 6.56
CA ASN A 389 0.66 21.03 5.31
C ASN A 389 1.17 22.47 5.51
N GLU A 390 0.55 23.26 6.39
CA GLU A 390 1.07 24.60 6.79
C GLU A 390 2.45 24.48 7.43
N GLY A 391 2.63 23.54 8.36
CA GLY A 391 3.93 23.28 8.97
C GLY A 391 5.02 22.97 7.95
N MET A 392 4.69 22.21 6.91
CA MET A 392 5.61 21.93 5.82
C MET A 392 5.95 23.16 4.98
N CYS A 393 4.96 24.04 4.68
CA CYS A 393 5.21 25.30 3.99
C CYS A 393 6.12 26.22 4.80
N GLU A 394 5.86 26.31 6.10
CA GLU A 394 6.67 27.12 7.03
C GLU A 394 8.12 26.58 7.15
N LEU A 395 8.28 25.25 7.15
CA LEU A 395 9.61 24.62 7.18
C LEU A 395 10.39 24.90 5.89
N ASP A 396 9.78 24.67 4.73
CA ASP A 396 10.40 24.89 3.42
C ASP A 396 10.76 26.37 3.19
N THR A 397 10.03 27.32 3.82
CA THR A 397 10.32 28.76 3.76
C THR A 397 11.19 29.27 4.91
N GLY A 398 11.82 28.38 5.68
CA GLY A 398 12.81 28.70 6.72
C GLY A 398 12.23 29.21 8.05
N ARG A 399 10.92 29.10 8.28
CA ARG A 399 10.26 29.59 9.51
C ARG A 399 10.09 28.48 10.54
N ALA A 400 11.20 27.91 10.99
CA ALA A 400 11.28 26.71 11.81
C ALA A 400 10.41 26.75 13.10
N ASN A 401 10.27 27.91 13.77
CA ASN A 401 9.44 28.04 14.97
C ASN A 401 7.94 27.80 14.63
N LYS A 402 7.44 28.43 13.58
CA LYS A 402 6.05 28.23 13.15
C LYS A 402 5.82 26.82 12.62
N ALA A 403 6.78 26.30 11.86
CA ALA A 403 6.75 24.92 11.38
C ALA A 403 6.60 23.93 12.54
N ALA A 404 7.42 24.06 13.60
CA ALA A 404 7.35 23.19 14.76
C ALA A 404 5.97 23.25 15.45
N SER A 405 5.39 24.45 15.64
CA SER A 405 4.08 24.60 16.28
C SER A 405 2.96 23.89 15.48
N PHE A 406 2.94 24.05 14.16
CA PHE A 406 1.96 23.40 13.31
C PHE A 406 2.15 21.88 13.24
N LEU A 407 3.40 21.41 13.16
CA LEU A 407 3.71 19.99 13.08
C LEU A 407 3.47 19.28 14.43
N GLU A 408 3.67 19.96 15.55
CA GLU A 408 3.29 19.46 16.88
C GLU A 408 1.79 19.26 16.99
N LEU A 409 1.01 20.26 16.54
CA LEU A 409 -0.45 20.15 16.47
C LEU A 409 -0.87 18.96 15.60
N ALA A 410 -0.28 18.82 14.40
CA ALA A 410 -0.60 17.75 13.46
C ALA A 410 -0.24 16.36 14.02
N ARG A 411 0.93 16.22 14.70
CA ARG A 411 1.35 14.98 15.33
C ARG A 411 0.46 14.59 16.51
N GLY A 412 0.19 15.57 17.38
CA GLY A 412 -0.46 15.34 18.68
C GLY A 412 -1.96 15.01 18.57
N ASN A 413 -2.63 15.44 17.51
CA ASN A 413 -4.07 15.31 17.36
C ASN A 413 -4.49 14.30 16.29
N GLN A 414 -3.58 13.43 15.82
CA GLN A 414 -3.92 12.40 14.87
C GLN A 414 -5.02 11.49 15.41
N ARG A 415 -6.00 11.16 14.55
CA ARG A 415 -7.07 10.23 14.89
C ARG A 415 -6.50 8.84 15.14
N GLU A 416 -7.18 8.06 15.98
CA GLU A 416 -6.87 6.64 16.14
C GLU A 416 -6.86 5.93 14.79
N GLY A 417 -5.87 5.09 14.54
CA GLY A 417 -5.68 4.40 13.26
C GLY A 417 -4.91 5.18 12.19
N MET A 418 -4.61 6.47 12.37
CA MET A 418 -3.83 7.27 11.42
C MET A 418 -2.30 7.18 11.67
N VAL A 419 -1.80 5.97 11.91
CA VAL A 419 -0.42 5.73 12.36
C VAL A 419 0.59 6.19 11.30
N ARG A 420 0.31 5.94 10.02
CA ARG A 420 1.18 6.38 8.91
C ARG A 420 1.32 7.91 8.86
N ASN A 421 0.23 8.67 9.01
CA ASN A 421 0.28 10.13 9.03
C ASN A 421 1.04 10.63 10.25
N LYS A 422 0.78 10.04 11.43
CA LYS A 422 1.48 10.38 12.67
C LYS A 422 2.99 10.20 12.53
N SER A 423 3.44 9.06 11.99
CA SER A 423 4.87 8.79 11.79
C SER A 423 5.52 9.83 10.87
N LEU A 424 4.85 10.21 9.79
CA LEU A 424 5.33 11.21 8.84
C LEU A 424 5.46 12.60 9.49
N TYR A 425 4.43 13.04 10.25
CA TYR A 425 4.49 14.32 10.95
C TYR A 425 5.50 14.33 12.08
N THR A 426 5.76 13.19 12.71
CA THR A 426 6.83 13.04 13.71
C THR A 426 8.21 13.27 13.08
N VAL A 427 8.50 12.67 11.94
CA VAL A 427 9.77 12.93 11.20
C VAL A 427 9.90 14.40 10.83
N ARG A 428 8.83 15.01 10.33
CA ARG A 428 8.83 16.42 9.90
C ARG A 428 9.01 17.38 11.07
N LEU A 429 8.46 17.04 12.23
CA LEU A 429 8.69 17.78 13.47
C LEU A 429 10.16 17.68 13.91
N ALA A 430 10.79 16.51 13.78
CA ALA A 430 12.23 16.38 14.05
C ALA A 430 13.07 17.32 13.16
N PHE A 431 12.72 17.47 11.88
CA PHE A 431 13.36 18.45 10.98
C PHE A 431 13.16 19.89 11.46
N ALA A 432 11.94 20.27 11.83
CA ALA A 432 11.64 21.62 12.28
C ALA A 432 12.39 21.95 13.59
N THR A 433 12.45 20.99 14.51
CA THR A 433 13.18 21.10 15.78
C THR A 433 14.68 21.19 15.56
N LEU A 434 15.23 20.40 14.61
CA LEU A 434 16.64 20.51 14.23
C LEU A 434 16.97 21.87 13.62
N ALA A 435 16.08 22.41 12.78
CA ALA A 435 16.22 23.74 12.18
C ALA A 435 16.20 24.87 13.24
N ARG A 436 15.55 24.66 14.38
CA ARG A 436 15.58 25.55 15.55
C ARG A 436 16.88 25.45 16.38
N ARG A 437 17.81 24.58 15.98
CA ARG A 437 19.05 24.27 16.71
C ARG A 437 18.84 23.51 18.03
N ASP A 438 17.67 22.97 18.28
CA ASP A 438 17.40 22.10 19.42
C ASP A 438 17.72 20.62 19.03
N VAL A 439 19.02 20.35 19.02
CA VAL A 439 19.53 19.04 18.55
C VAL A 439 19.09 17.90 19.48
N THR A 440 19.04 18.13 20.79
CA THR A 440 18.70 17.09 21.75
C THR A 440 17.26 16.64 21.55
N HIS A 441 16.33 17.58 21.54
CA HIS A 441 14.91 17.27 21.32
C HIS A 441 14.63 16.75 19.92
N ALA A 442 15.35 17.23 18.89
CA ALA A 442 15.22 16.68 17.54
C ALA A 442 15.61 15.20 17.47
N ILE A 443 16.63 14.78 18.24
CA ILE A 443 17.02 13.35 18.34
C ILE A 443 15.93 12.54 19.03
N GLU A 444 15.36 13.02 20.14
CA GLU A 444 14.27 12.34 20.86
C GLU A 444 13.08 12.08 19.94
N ILE A 445 12.65 13.10 19.17
CA ILE A 445 11.57 12.96 18.18
C ILE A 445 11.97 12.00 17.06
N GLY A 446 13.22 12.04 16.61
CA GLY A 446 13.76 11.12 15.60
C GLY A 446 13.74 9.66 16.04
N GLU A 447 14.02 9.39 17.32
CA GLU A 447 13.92 8.06 17.94
C GLU A 447 12.48 7.54 17.98
N GLU A 448 11.54 8.41 18.36
CA GLU A 448 10.11 8.08 18.32
C GLU A 448 9.70 7.69 16.90
N ALA A 449 10.07 8.51 15.89
CA ALA A 449 9.78 8.24 14.49
C ALA A 449 10.41 6.92 14.01
N LEU A 450 11.65 6.63 14.40
CA LEU A 450 12.32 5.36 14.09
C LEU A 450 11.55 4.18 14.68
N GLY A 451 11.12 4.28 15.93
CA GLY A 451 10.29 3.26 16.58
C GLY A 451 9.02 2.96 15.83
N MET A 452 8.31 4.00 15.37
CA MET A 452 7.06 3.85 14.59
C MET A 452 7.32 3.17 13.23
N VAL A 453 8.36 3.60 12.49
CA VAL A 453 8.68 3.03 11.17
C VAL A 453 9.12 1.57 11.27
N VAL A 454 9.79 1.19 12.36
CA VAL A 454 10.26 -0.19 12.54
C VAL A 454 9.14 -1.13 12.98
N ASN A 455 8.26 -0.66 13.88
CA ASN A 455 7.31 -1.54 14.57
C ASN A 455 5.87 -1.45 14.06
N GLU A 456 5.47 -0.29 13.51
CA GLU A 456 4.05 0.00 13.30
C GLU A 456 3.67 0.20 11.82
N VAL A 457 4.55 0.83 11.00
CA VAL A 457 4.20 1.30 9.66
C VAL A 457 5.22 0.91 8.61
N THR A 458 4.76 0.38 7.49
CA THR A 458 5.59 0.15 6.30
C THR A 458 5.36 1.26 5.26
N SER A 459 6.17 2.31 5.32
CA SER A 459 6.14 3.44 4.39
C SER A 459 7.55 3.82 3.98
N THR A 460 7.93 3.43 2.77
CA THR A 460 9.24 3.80 2.19
C THR A 460 9.39 5.33 2.11
N ARG A 461 8.31 6.08 1.89
CA ARG A 461 8.33 7.54 1.91
C ARG A 461 8.75 8.08 3.27
N THR A 462 8.12 7.63 4.36
CA THR A 462 8.46 8.07 5.72
C THR A 462 9.89 7.67 6.08
N LEU A 463 10.30 6.45 5.72
CA LEU A 463 11.68 5.98 5.91
C LEU A 463 12.70 6.85 5.15
N ASN A 464 12.39 7.28 3.93
CA ASN A 464 13.27 8.16 3.15
C ASN A 464 13.38 9.57 3.76
N GLU A 465 12.30 10.11 4.31
CA GLU A 465 12.37 11.36 5.08
C GLU A 465 13.23 11.17 6.35
N LEU A 466 13.09 10.06 7.05
CA LEU A 466 13.92 9.77 8.23
C LEU A 466 15.41 9.57 7.87
N ARG A 467 15.71 8.96 6.72
CA ARG A 467 17.08 8.89 6.15
C ARG A 467 17.63 10.29 5.87
N ALA A 468 16.79 11.20 5.35
CA ALA A 468 17.18 12.57 5.11
C ALA A 468 17.45 13.33 6.43
N PHE A 469 16.61 13.14 7.45
CA PHE A 469 16.84 13.66 8.80
C PHE A 469 18.17 13.17 9.37
N ARG A 470 18.46 11.87 9.32
CA ARG A 470 19.74 11.27 9.76
C ARG A 470 20.93 11.94 9.06
N ARG A 471 20.84 12.20 7.73
CA ARG A 471 21.90 12.89 6.97
C ARG A 471 22.09 14.33 7.44
N GLN A 472 21.02 15.07 7.66
CA GLN A 472 21.08 16.45 8.12
C GLN A 472 21.61 16.54 9.56
N LEU A 473 21.22 15.64 10.44
CA LEU A 473 21.74 15.56 11.81
C LEU A 473 23.26 15.34 11.81
N ALA A 474 23.78 14.48 10.95
CA ALA A 474 25.23 14.22 10.81
C ALA A 474 26.02 15.47 10.40
N GLN A 475 25.40 16.41 9.69
CA GLN A 475 26.04 17.66 9.26
C GLN A 475 26.10 18.71 10.38
N VAL A 476 25.15 18.66 11.33
CA VAL A 476 25.00 19.72 12.34
C VAL A 476 25.43 19.31 13.74
N SER A 477 25.64 18.00 14.00
CA SER A 477 26.01 17.52 15.35
C SER A 477 26.93 16.30 15.30
N THR A 478 27.98 16.38 16.13
CA THR A 478 28.92 15.28 16.42
C THR A 478 28.79 14.78 17.87
N SER A 479 27.69 15.11 18.55
CA SER A 479 27.45 14.73 19.95
C SER A 479 27.37 13.20 20.11
N ALA A 480 27.59 12.69 21.33
CA ALA A 480 27.45 11.26 21.61
C ALA A 480 26.01 10.75 21.32
N ALA A 481 24.99 11.59 21.66
CA ALA A 481 23.59 11.27 21.36
C ALA A 481 23.32 11.17 19.85
N ALA A 482 23.84 12.12 19.05
CA ALA A 482 23.70 12.05 17.59
C ALA A 482 24.36 10.80 17.00
N ARG A 483 25.58 10.44 17.46
CA ARG A 483 26.25 9.21 17.02
C ARG A 483 25.46 7.96 17.42
N SER A 484 24.91 7.92 18.63
CA SER A 484 24.08 6.80 19.10
C SER A 484 22.83 6.60 18.26
N PHE A 485 22.11 7.70 17.96
CA PHE A 485 20.94 7.68 17.07
C PHE A 485 21.31 7.13 15.68
N MET A 486 22.37 7.69 15.08
CA MET A 486 22.81 7.27 13.73
C MET A 486 23.21 5.79 13.70
N ALA A 487 23.94 5.31 14.70
CA ALA A 487 24.35 3.88 14.78
C ALA A 487 23.10 2.97 14.91
N ARG A 488 22.14 3.35 15.73
CA ARG A 488 20.87 2.62 15.91
C ARG A 488 20.05 2.62 14.63
N PHE A 489 19.90 3.78 14.00
CA PHE A 489 19.22 3.92 12.70
C PHE A 489 19.88 2.98 11.66
N ASP A 490 21.20 3.06 11.50
CA ASP A 490 21.94 2.29 10.49
C ASP A 490 21.80 0.77 10.76
N SER A 491 21.88 0.33 12.02
CA SER A 491 21.70 -1.09 12.37
C SER A 491 20.27 -1.61 12.15
N THR A 492 19.27 -0.73 12.25
CA THR A 492 17.86 -1.12 12.16
C THR A 492 17.32 -1.10 10.71
N VAL A 493 17.81 -0.17 9.90
CA VAL A 493 17.32 0.04 8.52
C VAL A 493 18.09 -0.80 7.49
N VAL A 494 19.29 -1.28 7.82
CA VAL A 494 20.13 -2.12 6.94
C VAL A 494 19.88 -3.62 7.20
N ALA A 495 19.26 -3.97 8.31
CA ALA A 495 18.87 -5.34 8.66
C ALA A 495 17.50 -5.69 8.03
#